data_a00b28e6305290f9c5e6ea62032d772e
#
_entry.id   a00b28e6305290f9c5e6ea62032d772e
#
_cell.length_a   1.000
_cell.length_b   1.000
_cell.length_c   1.000
_cell.angle_alpha   90.00
_cell.angle_beta   90.00
_cell.angle_gamma   90.00
#
_symmetry.space_group_name_H-M   'P 1'
#
loop_
_entity.id
_entity.type
_entity.pdbx_description
1 polymer ?
#
loop_
_entity_poly.entity_id
_entity_poly.type
_entity_poly.pdbx_seq_one_letter_code
_entity_poly.pdbx_strand_id
1 'polypeptide(L)'
;MLNQSHCKLNTLKFQSHLLNWYKFIQPLYQKYVPSSIRHRRNIQHCKLDDVLVISLLCWQVELKITTQLRFYYFLQNNIFPKSSLPERSRFNRICNNAFCFLQWIRIGILKQHSNNPKYTIIDSLPLPLCQPIRNKRCKVLTDYADIGYNATKKQYYYGLKGSFEVGSDGHIWAYTLSKASKHDIKM
;
A
#
# COMPACT_ATOMS: atom_id res chain seq x y z
N MET A 1 1.39 -24.23 18.76
CA MET A 1 2.78 -24.53 19.20
C MET A 1 3.66 -24.63 17.95
N LEU A 2 4.53 -23.67 17.73
CA LEU A 2 5.42 -23.61 16.56
C LEU A 2 6.73 -24.31 16.91
N ASN A 3 7.12 -25.26 16.06
CA ASN A 3 8.26 -26.16 16.27
C ASN A 3 9.60 -25.42 16.31
N GLN A 4 10.41 -25.72 17.30
CA GLN A 4 11.62 -25.02 17.69
C GLN A 4 12.87 -25.61 17.06
N SER A 5 13.46 -24.93 16.11
CA SER A 5 14.90 -24.98 15.82
C SER A 5 15.27 -23.81 14.89
N HIS A 6 16.45 -23.32 14.91
CA HIS A 6 17.07 -22.15 14.22
C HIS A 6 16.21 -21.12 13.44
N CYS A 7 15.04 -21.46 12.94
CA CYS A 7 14.06 -20.57 12.32
C CYS A 7 13.33 -19.64 13.33
N LYS A 8 13.38 -19.96 14.64
CA LYS A 8 12.60 -19.30 15.69
C LYS A 8 13.01 -17.86 15.97
N LEU A 9 14.27 -17.55 15.96
CA LEU A 9 14.75 -16.20 16.26
C LEU A 9 14.28 -15.19 15.19
N ASN A 10 14.32 -15.58 13.93
CA ASN A 10 13.82 -14.75 12.83
C ASN A 10 12.30 -14.65 12.85
N THR A 11 11.58 -15.73 13.14
CA THR A 11 10.11 -15.74 13.21
C THR A 11 9.62 -14.85 14.36
N LEU A 12 10.24 -14.89 15.54
CA LEU A 12 9.90 -14.01 16.67
C LEU A 12 10.14 -12.54 16.33
N LYS A 13 11.25 -12.22 15.66
CA LYS A 13 11.55 -10.87 15.18
C LYS A 13 10.51 -10.40 14.15
N PHE A 14 10.14 -11.22 13.20
CA PHE A 14 9.09 -10.90 12.22
C PHE A 14 7.74 -10.70 12.89
N GLN A 15 7.38 -11.53 13.84
CA GLN A 15 6.12 -11.38 14.60
C GLN A 15 6.09 -10.08 15.40
N SER A 16 7.20 -9.65 15.99
CA SER A 16 7.28 -8.39 16.73
C SER A 16 7.05 -7.17 15.82
N HIS A 17 7.61 -7.14 14.61
CA HIS A 17 7.37 -6.08 13.64
C HIS A 17 5.89 -6.02 13.21
N LEU A 18 5.30 -7.17 12.88
CA LEU A 18 3.88 -7.22 12.54
C LEU A 18 3.00 -6.76 13.69
N LEU A 19 3.34 -7.14 14.94
CA LEU A 19 2.60 -6.71 16.12
C LEU A 19 2.71 -5.20 16.35
N ASN A 20 3.86 -4.59 16.07
CA ASN A 20 4.03 -3.14 16.15
C ASN A 20 3.14 -2.42 15.13
N TRP A 21 3.08 -2.91 13.89
CA TRP A 21 2.15 -2.40 12.89
C TRP A 21 0.70 -2.54 13.34
N TYR A 22 0.32 -3.69 13.87
CA TYR A 22 -1.04 -3.92 14.38
C TYR A 22 -1.41 -2.93 15.49
N LYS A 23 -0.56 -2.77 16.50
CA LYS A 23 -0.76 -1.82 17.61
C LYS A 23 -0.85 -0.37 17.13
N PHE A 24 -0.09 -0.01 16.11
CA PHE A 24 -0.14 1.33 15.52
C PHE A 24 -1.43 1.58 14.72
N ILE A 25 -1.84 0.62 13.91
CA ILE A 25 -3.00 0.76 13.02
C ILE A 25 -4.33 0.65 13.78
N GLN A 26 -4.43 -0.20 14.80
CA GLN A 26 -5.67 -0.48 15.51
C GLN A 26 -6.40 0.78 16.03
N PRO A 27 -5.77 1.68 16.78
CA PRO A 27 -6.44 2.90 17.27
C PRO A 27 -6.83 3.84 16.11
N LEU A 28 -6.03 3.94 15.07
CA LEU A 28 -6.34 4.75 13.91
C LEU A 28 -7.55 4.19 13.13
N TYR A 29 -7.60 2.87 12.96
CA TYR A 29 -8.73 2.19 12.33
C TYR A 29 -10.03 2.43 13.11
N GLN A 30 -9.99 2.26 14.42
CA GLN A 30 -11.16 2.48 15.29
C GLN A 30 -11.65 3.93 15.27
N LYS A 31 -10.73 4.89 15.24
CA LYS A 31 -11.04 6.32 15.29
C LYS A 31 -11.52 6.87 13.95
N TYR A 32 -10.93 6.46 12.84
CA TYR A 32 -11.12 7.13 11.55
C TYR A 32 -11.93 6.36 10.53
N VAL A 33 -11.96 5.03 10.60
CA VAL A 33 -12.80 4.24 9.67
C VAL A 33 -14.25 4.26 10.15
N PRO A 34 -15.22 4.63 9.27
CA PRO A 34 -16.63 4.71 9.66
C PRO A 34 -17.18 3.40 10.22
N SER A 35 -18.05 3.50 11.23
CA SER A 35 -18.67 2.34 11.89
C SER A 35 -19.42 1.43 10.92
N SER A 36 -20.13 2.00 9.94
CA SER A 36 -20.83 1.25 8.89
C SER A 36 -19.91 0.35 8.06
N ILE A 37 -18.66 0.78 7.86
CA ILE A 37 -17.65 0.01 7.14
C ILE A 37 -17.03 -1.04 8.05
N ARG A 38 -16.73 -0.68 9.30
CA ARG A 38 -16.15 -1.60 10.29
C ARG A 38 -17.07 -2.78 10.61
N HIS A 39 -18.40 -2.53 10.68
CA HIS A 39 -19.43 -3.54 11.00
C HIS A 39 -20.21 -3.98 9.75
N ARG A 40 -19.56 -3.98 8.59
CA ARG A 40 -20.17 -4.44 7.35
C ARG A 40 -20.60 -5.90 7.42
N ARG A 41 -21.56 -6.28 6.58
CA ARG A 41 -22.10 -7.63 6.53
C ARG A 41 -20.99 -8.69 6.40
N ASN A 42 -21.10 -9.77 7.17
CA ASN A 42 -20.21 -10.94 7.16
C ASN A 42 -18.76 -10.67 7.61
N ILE A 43 -18.46 -9.55 8.27
CA ILE A 43 -17.10 -9.26 8.76
C ILE A 43 -16.61 -10.31 9.77
N GLN A 44 -17.51 -10.84 10.62
CA GLN A 44 -17.20 -11.87 11.61
C GLN A 44 -16.76 -13.22 11.00
N HIS A 45 -17.06 -13.46 9.73
CA HIS A 45 -16.66 -14.68 9.02
C HIS A 45 -15.34 -14.53 8.24
N CYS A 46 -14.69 -13.36 8.34
CA CYS A 46 -13.40 -13.14 7.72
C CYS A 46 -12.29 -13.85 8.52
N LYS A 47 -11.44 -14.62 7.86
CA LYS A 47 -10.27 -15.27 8.50
C LYS A 47 -9.22 -14.26 9.00
N LEU A 48 -9.15 -13.12 8.37
CA LEU A 48 -8.26 -12.02 8.72
C LEU A 48 -9.11 -10.79 9.02
N ASP A 49 -8.86 -10.14 10.15
CA ASP A 49 -9.47 -8.85 10.46
C ASP A 49 -8.83 -7.73 9.63
N ASP A 50 -9.54 -6.63 9.47
CA ASP A 50 -9.11 -5.52 8.63
C ASP A 50 -7.81 -4.87 9.12
N VAL A 51 -7.64 -4.74 10.45
CA VAL A 51 -6.44 -4.16 11.05
C VAL A 51 -5.23 -5.02 10.72
N LEU A 52 -5.37 -6.34 10.81
CA LEU A 52 -4.31 -7.27 10.45
C LEU A 52 -3.96 -7.17 8.96
N VAL A 53 -4.96 -7.09 8.08
CA VAL A 53 -4.72 -6.94 6.63
C VAL A 53 -3.96 -5.66 6.31
N ILE A 54 -4.36 -4.53 6.92
CA ILE A 54 -3.66 -3.24 6.72
C ILE A 54 -2.22 -3.34 7.26
N SER A 55 -2.04 -3.93 8.43
CA SER A 55 -0.72 -4.13 9.04
C SER A 55 0.19 -5.00 8.17
N LEU A 56 -0.36 -6.04 7.56
CA LEU A 56 0.36 -6.89 6.60
C LEU A 56 0.78 -6.10 5.35
N LEU A 57 -0.08 -5.23 4.82
CA LEU A 57 0.27 -4.39 3.67
C LEU A 57 1.38 -3.39 3.99
N CYS A 58 1.33 -2.73 5.16
CA CYS A 58 2.39 -1.84 5.61
C CYS A 58 3.71 -2.61 5.80
N TRP A 59 3.64 -3.77 6.41
CA TRP A 59 4.80 -4.62 6.62
C TRP A 59 5.39 -5.19 5.32
N GLN A 60 4.55 -5.49 4.32
CA GLN A 60 5.00 -5.88 2.98
C GLN A 60 5.92 -4.81 2.37
N VAL A 61 5.53 -3.54 2.51
CA VAL A 61 6.31 -2.40 2.01
C VAL A 61 7.63 -2.27 2.77
N GLU A 62 7.62 -2.39 4.10
CA GLU A 62 8.82 -2.37 4.95
C GLU A 62 9.81 -3.48 4.55
N LEU A 63 9.31 -4.69 4.30
CA LEU A 63 10.11 -5.83 3.84
C LEU A 63 10.59 -5.69 2.39
N LYS A 64 10.18 -4.66 1.66
CA LYS A 64 10.49 -4.44 0.24
C LYS A 64 10.09 -5.62 -0.67
N ILE A 65 9.06 -6.37 -0.28
CA ILE A 65 8.52 -7.47 -1.10
C ILE A 65 7.56 -6.87 -2.13
N THR A 66 8.02 -6.76 -3.36
CA THR A 66 7.32 -6.01 -4.43
C THR A 66 6.08 -6.71 -4.97
N THR A 67 5.97 -8.03 -4.85
CA THR A 67 4.83 -8.76 -5.40
C THR A 67 4.00 -9.43 -4.31
N GLN A 68 2.68 -9.34 -4.43
CA GLN A 68 1.76 -9.94 -3.47
C GLN A 68 1.85 -11.47 -3.46
N LEU A 69 2.22 -12.09 -4.58
CA LEU A 69 2.45 -13.53 -4.66
C LEU A 69 3.61 -13.98 -3.75
N ARG A 70 4.76 -13.28 -3.85
CA ARG A 70 5.92 -13.58 -3.00
C ARG A 70 5.59 -13.34 -1.53
N PHE A 71 4.86 -12.27 -1.24
CA PHE A 71 4.45 -11.95 0.12
C PHE A 71 3.51 -13.02 0.69
N TYR A 72 2.53 -13.48 -0.08
CA TYR A 72 1.63 -14.56 0.35
C TYR A 72 2.39 -15.84 0.74
N TYR A 73 3.34 -16.29 -0.09
CA TYR A 73 4.16 -17.46 0.25
C TYR A 73 5.10 -17.20 1.43
N PHE A 74 5.64 -15.99 1.56
CA PHE A 74 6.42 -15.62 2.73
C PHE A 74 5.59 -15.74 4.02
N LEU A 75 4.38 -15.22 4.03
CA LEU A 75 3.46 -15.33 5.16
C LEU A 75 3.11 -16.78 5.48
N GLN A 76 2.81 -17.58 4.47
CA GLN A 76 2.43 -18.98 4.61
C GLN A 76 3.57 -19.85 5.20
N ASN A 77 4.80 -19.55 4.81
CA ASN A 77 5.95 -20.36 5.21
C ASN A 77 6.57 -19.92 6.55
N ASN A 78 6.41 -18.65 6.94
CA ASN A 78 7.14 -18.10 8.08
C ASN A 78 6.25 -17.62 9.24
N ILE A 79 5.00 -17.24 8.98
CA ILE A 79 4.17 -16.54 9.98
C ILE A 79 2.91 -17.31 10.32
N PHE A 80 2.16 -17.74 9.33
CA PHE A 80 0.86 -18.33 9.52
C PHE A 80 0.86 -19.83 9.21
N PRO A 81 0.18 -20.65 10.04
CA PRO A 81 -0.14 -22.02 9.66
C PRO A 81 -0.95 -22.05 8.36
N LYS A 82 -0.76 -23.11 7.55
CA LYS A 82 -1.41 -23.20 6.22
C LYS A 82 -2.92 -23.03 6.24
N SER A 83 -3.59 -23.41 7.33
CA SER A 83 -5.04 -23.31 7.50
C SER A 83 -5.56 -21.93 7.91
N SER A 84 -4.69 -21.03 8.41
CA SER A 84 -5.10 -19.73 8.95
C SER A 84 -5.17 -18.63 7.90
N LEU A 85 -4.44 -18.76 6.79
CA LEU A 85 -4.57 -17.84 5.68
C LEU A 85 -5.74 -18.25 4.76
N PRO A 86 -6.46 -17.26 4.21
CA PRO A 86 -7.39 -17.54 3.12
C PRO A 86 -6.63 -18.02 1.89
N GLU A 87 -7.35 -18.65 0.95
CA GLU A 87 -6.79 -19.01 -0.36
C GLU A 87 -6.22 -17.78 -1.06
N ARG A 88 -5.16 -17.95 -1.85
CA ARG A 88 -4.36 -16.87 -2.47
C ARG A 88 -5.20 -15.84 -3.24
N SER A 89 -6.14 -16.29 -4.05
CA SER A 89 -6.99 -15.38 -4.83
C SER A 89 -7.92 -14.56 -3.92
N ARG A 90 -8.43 -15.17 -2.85
CA ARG A 90 -9.20 -14.47 -1.83
C ARG A 90 -8.34 -13.49 -1.03
N PHE A 91 -7.12 -13.89 -0.65
CA PHE A 91 -6.16 -12.99 0.01
C PHE A 91 -5.88 -11.75 -0.82
N ASN A 92 -5.64 -11.92 -2.14
CA ASN A 92 -5.43 -10.80 -3.06
C ASN A 92 -6.63 -9.85 -3.09
N ARG A 93 -7.86 -10.37 -3.17
CA ARG A 93 -9.07 -9.53 -3.13
C ARG A 93 -9.23 -8.78 -1.81
N ILE A 94 -8.95 -9.43 -0.68
CA ILE A 94 -9.00 -8.80 0.65
C ILE A 94 -8.00 -7.64 0.72
N CYS A 95 -6.76 -7.86 0.28
CA CYS A 95 -5.74 -6.82 0.23
C CYS A 95 -6.15 -5.65 -0.66
N ASN A 96 -6.69 -5.91 -1.86
CA ASN A 96 -7.14 -4.86 -2.75
C ASN A 96 -8.30 -4.03 -2.14
N ASN A 97 -9.24 -4.70 -1.48
CA ASN A 97 -10.35 -4.02 -0.81
C ASN A 97 -9.91 -3.19 0.41
N ALA A 98 -8.75 -3.48 1.00
CA ALA A 98 -8.23 -2.74 2.14
C ALA A 98 -7.73 -1.33 1.80
N PHE A 99 -7.56 -0.99 0.52
CA PHE A 99 -7.13 0.36 0.11
C PHE A 99 -8.10 1.46 0.58
N CYS A 100 -9.39 1.20 0.63
CA CYS A 100 -10.36 2.17 1.14
C CYS A 100 -10.09 2.52 2.62
N PHE A 101 -9.70 1.55 3.44
CA PHE A 101 -9.38 1.80 4.85
C PHE A 101 -8.10 2.64 5.00
N LEU A 102 -7.09 2.36 4.17
CA LEU A 102 -5.85 3.15 4.13
C LEU A 102 -6.11 4.63 3.85
N GLN A 103 -7.07 4.95 2.97
CA GLN A 103 -7.47 6.34 2.72
C GLN A 103 -8.06 7.01 3.97
N TRP A 104 -8.95 6.34 4.68
CA TRP A 104 -9.52 6.87 5.92
C TRP A 104 -8.45 7.10 6.99
N ILE A 105 -7.53 6.14 7.15
CA ILE A 105 -6.42 6.23 8.12
C ILE A 105 -5.48 7.37 7.72
N ARG A 106 -5.12 7.50 6.44
CA ARG A 106 -4.27 8.59 5.93
C ARG A 106 -4.88 9.96 6.24
N ILE A 107 -6.15 10.14 5.88
CA ILE A 107 -6.88 11.39 6.17
C ILE A 107 -6.91 11.65 7.69
N GLY A 108 -7.08 10.60 8.48
CA GLY A 108 -7.07 10.69 9.93
C GLY A 108 -5.73 11.14 10.49
N ILE A 109 -4.63 10.58 9.99
CA ILE A 109 -3.26 10.99 10.38
C ILE A 109 -3.04 12.46 10.03
N LEU A 110 -3.38 12.88 8.81
CA LEU A 110 -3.24 14.28 8.40
C LEU A 110 -4.02 15.24 9.30
N LYS A 111 -5.24 14.85 9.71
CA LYS A 111 -6.05 15.67 10.66
C LYS A 111 -5.42 15.77 12.06
N GLN A 112 -4.64 14.78 12.50
CA GLN A 112 -3.91 14.87 13.77
C GLN A 112 -2.74 15.84 13.70
N HIS A 113 -2.11 15.94 12.52
CA HIS A 113 -0.99 16.83 12.25
C HIS A 113 -1.43 18.18 11.67
N SER A 114 -2.63 18.67 12.07
CA SER A 114 -3.34 19.83 11.52
C SER A 114 -2.67 21.20 11.74
N ASN A 115 -1.45 21.24 12.22
CA ASN A 115 -0.61 22.43 12.08
C ASN A 115 -0.23 22.51 10.60
N ASN A 116 -0.85 23.47 9.89
CA ASN A 116 -0.54 23.73 8.49
C ASN A 116 0.97 23.73 8.29
N PRO A 117 1.50 22.97 7.35
CA PRO A 117 2.94 22.95 7.08
C PRO A 117 3.39 24.38 6.74
N LYS A 118 4.56 24.78 7.21
CA LYS A 118 5.12 26.13 6.91
C LYS A 118 5.28 26.37 5.42
N TYR A 119 5.54 25.31 4.68
CA TYR A 119 5.60 25.27 3.22
C TYR A 119 5.32 23.85 2.72
N THR A 120 4.91 23.76 1.48
CA THR A 120 4.74 22.48 0.79
C THR A 120 5.64 22.42 -0.45
N ILE A 121 6.09 21.23 -0.80
CA ILE A 121 6.86 20.96 -2.00
C ILE A 121 6.00 20.05 -2.88
N ILE A 122 5.82 20.46 -4.13
CA ILE A 122 5.14 19.66 -5.14
C ILE A 122 6.20 19.05 -6.05
N ASP A 123 6.20 17.73 -6.13
CA ASP A 123 7.08 17.01 -7.05
C ASP A 123 6.30 15.90 -7.75
N SER A 124 6.77 15.52 -8.93
CA SER A 124 6.15 14.46 -9.71
C SER A 124 7.12 13.33 -10.00
N LEU A 125 6.59 12.12 -9.97
CA LEU A 125 7.38 10.94 -10.27
C LEU A 125 6.65 10.03 -11.28
N PRO A 126 7.41 9.35 -12.16
CA PRO A 126 6.86 8.40 -13.10
C PRO A 126 6.40 7.12 -12.38
N LEU A 127 5.22 6.64 -12.76
CA LEU A 127 4.62 5.39 -12.31
C LEU A 127 4.48 4.45 -13.52
N PRO A 128 5.54 3.72 -13.91
CA PRO A 128 5.51 2.84 -15.07
C PRO A 128 4.61 1.62 -14.80
N LEU A 129 3.75 1.30 -15.77
CA LEU A 129 2.85 0.14 -15.72
C LEU A 129 3.42 -1.10 -16.40
N CYS A 130 4.49 -0.94 -17.15
CA CYS A 130 5.19 -2.06 -17.78
C CYS A 130 6.68 -1.77 -17.97
N GLN A 131 7.43 -2.79 -18.35
CA GLN A 131 8.83 -2.61 -18.76
C GLN A 131 8.93 -1.81 -20.06
N PRO A 132 9.98 -1.00 -20.26
CA PRO A 132 10.13 -0.11 -21.43
C PRO A 132 9.96 -0.79 -22.78
N ILE A 133 10.46 -2.01 -22.93
CA ILE A 133 10.31 -2.81 -24.16
C ILE A 133 8.85 -3.10 -24.53
N ARG A 134 7.93 -2.97 -23.58
CA ARG A 134 6.49 -3.23 -23.77
C ARG A 134 5.66 -1.96 -23.94
N ASN A 135 6.25 -0.77 -23.88
CA ASN A 135 5.53 0.51 -23.90
C ASN A 135 4.47 0.58 -25.02
N LYS A 136 4.83 0.17 -26.24
CA LYS A 136 3.92 0.22 -27.39
C LYS A 136 2.83 -0.87 -27.40
N ARG A 137 2.98 -1.93 -26.61
CA ARG A 137 2.07 -3.10 -26.58
C ARG A 137 1.21 -3.16 -25.31
N CYS A 138 1.53 -2.35 -24.32
CA CYS A 138 0.81 -2.36 -23.04
C CYS A 138 -0.57 -1.76 -23.23
N LYS A 139 -1.59 -2.49 -22.77
CA LYS A 139 -3.00 -2.06 -22.78
C LYS A 139 -3.57 -1.90 -21.37
N VAL A 140 -2.72 -1.79 -20.36
CA VAL A 140 -3.15 -1.61 -18.97
C VAL A 140 -3.57 -0.16 -18.78
N LEU A 141 -4.80 0.08 -18.32
CA LEU A 141 -5.35 1.41 -18.05
C LEU A 141 -5.28 2.38 -19.25
N THR A 142 -5.58 1.90 -20.46
CA THR A 142 -5.47 2.67 -21.72
C THR A 142 -6.16 4.04 -21.70
N ASP A 143 -7.26 4.16 -20.97
CA ASP A 143 -8.00 5.42 -20.87
C ASP A 143 -7.31 6.45 -19.96
N TYR A 144 -6.49 5.97 -19.03
CA TYR A 144 -5.84 6.77 -17.98
C TYR A 144 -4.33 6.87 -18.11
N ALA A 145 -3.69 5.97 -18.84
CA ALA A 145 -2.24 5.88 -19.01
C ALA A 145 -1.83 6.15 -20.46
N ASP A 146 -0.63 6.68 -20.64
CA ASP A 146 -0.02 6.90 -21.94
C ASP A 146 1.52 6.88 -21.83
N ILE A 147 2.21 7.25 -22.92
CA ILE A 147 3.66 7.29 -22.96
C ILE A 147 4.15 8.69 -22.55
N GLY A 148 4.93 8.74 -21.48
CA GLY A 148 5.64 9.92 -21.02
C GLY A 148 7.15 9.75 -21.07
N TYR A 149 7.85 10.85 -20.83
CA TYR A 149 9.31 10.89 -20.78
C TYR A 149 9.81 11.19 -19.39
N ASN A 150 10.71 10.36 -18.87
CA ASN A 150 11.42 10.60 -17.63
C ASN A 150 12.77 11.26 -17.92
N ALA A 151 12.89 12.55 -17.65
CA ALA A 151 14.09 13.32 -17.93
C ALA A 151 15.31 12.83 -17.11
N THR A 152 15.12 12.47 -15.85
CA THR A 152 16.19 11.98 -14.95
C THR A 152 16.82 10.67 -15.49
N LYS A 153 15.99 9.76 -15.93
CA LYS A 153 16.44 8.45 -16.48
C LYS A 153 16.65 8.48 -18.00
N LYS A 154 16.36 9.63 -18.65
CA LYS A 154 16.41 9.79 -20.12
C LYS A 154 15.68 8.66 -20.86
N GLN A 155 14.49 8.29 -20.38
CA GLN A 155 13.78 7.11 -20.85
C GLN A 155 12.28 7.36 -20.99
N TYR A 156 11.70 6.87 -22.09
CA TYR A 156 10.25 6.80 -22.25
C TYR A 156 9.65 5.65 -21.43
N TYR A 157 8.50 5.89 -20.83
CA TYR A 157 7.75 4.88 -20.09
C TYR A 157 6.26 4.97 -20.41
N TYR A 158 5.58 3.84 -20.39
CA TYR A 158 4.12 3.79 -20.45
C TYR A 158 3.57 3.70 -19.02
N GLY A 159 2.70 4.63 -18.67
CA GLY A 159 2.16 4.65 -17.32
C GLY A 159 1.42 5.92 -16.95
N LEU A 160 1.51 6.24 -15.68
CA LEU A 160 0.94 7.42 -15.06
C LEU A 160 2.05 8.33 -14.52
N LYS A 161 1.73 9.58 -14.32
CA LYS A 161 2.52 10.52 -13.53
C LYS A 161 1.80 10.73 -12.20
N GLY A 162 2.50 10.49 -11.10
CA GLY A 162 2.03 10.80 -9.76
C GLY A 162 2.63 12.12 -9.30
N SER A 163 1.80 13.12 -8.98
CA SER A 163 2.24 14.37 -8.37
C SER A 163 1.86 14.35 -6.91
N PHE A 164 2.84 14.66 -6.05
CA PHE A 164 2.71 14.59 -4.61
C PHE A 164 3.01 15.95 -4.01
N GLU A 165 2.16 16.39 -3.11
CA GLU A 165 2.37 17.54 -2.27
C GLU A 165 2.85 17.06 -0.91
N VAL A 166 4.10 17.41 -0.56
CA VAL A 166 4.75 17.00 0.69
C VAL A 166 4.95 18.25 1.55
N GLY A 167 4.45 18.21 2.79
CA GLY A 167 4.60 19.29 3.73
C GLY A 167 5.99 19.34 4.38
N SER A 168 6.33 20.47 5.00
CA SER A 168 7.55 20.63 5.80
C SER A 168 7.67 19.64 6.97
N ASP A 169 6.58 18.98 7.33
CA ASP A 169 6.47 17.91 8.32
C ASP A 169 6.80 16.51 7.76
N GLY A 170 7.09 16.42 6.46
CA GLY A 170 7.37 15.16 5.76
C GLY A 170 6.13 14.33 5.39
N HIS A 171 4.93 14.84 5.67
CA HIS A 171 3.70 14.12 5.30
C HIS A 171 3.27 14.44 3.88
N ILE A 172 2.70 13.43 3.19
CA ILE A 172 2.06 13.61 1.89
C ILE A 172 0.65 14.15 2.13
N TRP A 173 0.46 15.45 1.90
CA TRP A 173 -0.81 16.14 2.10
C TRP A 173 -1.81 15.85 0.98
N ALA A 174 -1.36 15.93 -0.25
CA ALA A 174 -2.18 15.62 -1.41
C ALA A 174 -1.40 14.79 -2.44
N TYR A 175 -2.12 14.11 -3.30
CA TYR A 175 -1.55 13.47 -4.48
C TYR A 175 -2.58 13.44 -5.61
N THR A 176 -2.10 13.52 -6.83
CA THR A 176 -2.90 13.34 -8.03
C THR A 176 -2.22 12.37 -8.98
N LEU A 177 -3.04 11.67 -9.76
CA LEU A 177 -2.57 10.79 -10.83
C LEU A 177 -3.03 11.36 -12.16
N SER A 178 -2.11 11.49 -13.09
CA SER A 178 -2.40 11.96 -14.45
C SER A 178 -1.75 11.07 -15.50
N LYS A 179 -2.08 11.28 -16.75
CA LYS A 179 -1.39 10.63 -17.87
C LYS A 179 0.09 10.99 -17.87
N ALA A 180 0.96 10.06 -18.23
CA ALA A 180 2.41 10.25 -18.21
C ALA A 180 2.89 11.39 -19.11
N SER A 181 2.17 11.69 -20.19
CA SER A 181 2.48 12.79 -21.13
C SER A 181 2.14 14.18 -20.61
N LYS A 182 1.33 14.29 -19.55
CA LYS A 182 0.88 15.59 -19.05
C LYS A 182 2.03 16.36 -18.42
N HIS A 183 2.20 17.62 -18.84
CA HIS A 183 3.21 18.53 -18.30
C HIS A 183 2.83 19.02 -16.89
N ASP A 184 3.83 19.22 -16.02
CA ASP A 184 3.64 19.66 -14.63
C ASP A 184 2.98 21.04 -14.52
N ILE A 185 3.21 21.93 -15.50
CA ILE A 185 2.65 23.29 -15.56
C ILE A 185 1.12 23.29 -15.84
N LYS A 186 0.56 22.18 -16.30
CA LYS A 186 -0.87 22.05 -16.66
C LYS A 186 -1.67 21.21 -15.65
N MET A 187 -1.14 21.04 -14.46
CA MET A 187 -1.82 20.33 -13.36
C MET A 187 -2.53 21.27 -12.37
#